data_558b8cc7b72063ce91f5cde976e43fc5
#
_entry.id   558b8cc7b72063ce91f5cde976e43fc5
#
_cell.length_a   1.000
_cell.length_b   1.000
_cell.length_c   1.000
_cell.angle_alpha   90.00
_cell.angle_beta   90.00
_cell.angle_gamma   90.00
#
_symmetry.space_group_name_H-M   'P 1'
#
loop_
_entity.id
_entity.type
_entity.pdbx_description
1 polymer ?
#
loop_
_entity_poly.entity_id
_entity_poly.type
_entity_poly.pdbx_seq_one_letter_code
_entity_poly.pdbx_strand_id
1 'polypeptide(L)'
;MIILGIIGFGMNPAACLLRDGKCVAFAEEERFTRIKISEGLFPANAIRYCLSVANISLSSVDHIAFGWDVHKYPFTIGRHFLTTYLKYKTKEMNSFHKEKENASILLGLEGLTDFHPSRIMPKIKEGFRSIGWKKNISKIEFVSHHLAHAYSAYFCSNFQKAGILTIDGHGEELCTQLSIGENNTIRAVETFPIPHSLGWFYAAITEYLGFLPYRDEGKVMGLAAYGEASKKNNKWVEPLSKVLKITDNDYEVNPTFTLFGGHYYGKRYTDALVKLLTDIDPLAEPILPGEKCFLNGNVQNKYLLQHYIDIAWAAQELLERAAVKLGKRLINDYGVKNLCIAGGVGLNCKMNGEILRQTGCENIFIQPASNDAGSALGAALYVAHAYGEDVHQPLKNAYCGPEYSNDEINTVLMSCGARFKKVNDPSQEAARFLEEGKVIGWFQGRMECGPRALGNRSILANPIFPGIKDRVNKDIKFREMWRPFCPSLIEEIKNDYILNVKEASLMTVAYPMKESARKELAAIVHIDGTIRPQTVNKETNPLYHSLIARLGKKTNHSVVLNTSFNVKGEPIICNPREALRSFYSNGLDALIMGDFIINK
;
A
#
# COMPACT_ATOMS: atom_id res chain seq x y z
N MET A 1 -11.22 -24.27 13.46
CA MET A 1 -11.64 -24.25 12.04
C MET A 1 -10.54 -23.70 11.16
N ILE A 2 -10.40 -24.18 9.94
CA ILE A 2 -9.37 -23.73 8.98
C ILE A 2 -10.07 -22.98 7.84
N ILE A 3 -9.74 -21.71 7.68
CA ILE A 3 -10.33 -20.84 6.67
C ILE A 3 -9.24 -20.29 5.75
N LEU A 4 -9.45 -20.46 4.45
CA LEU A 4 -8.60 -19.88 3.42
C LEU A 4 -9.27 -18.62 2.85
N GLY A 5 -8.75 -17.47 3.19
CA GLY A 5 -9.13 -16.19 2.59
C GLY A 5 -8.34 -15.93 1.32
N ILE A 6 -9.01 -15.50 0.27
CA ILE A 6 -8.36 -15.16 -1.01
C ILE A 6 -8.96 -13.89 -1.61
N ILE A 7 -8.13 -13.20 -2.38
CA ILE A 7 -8.52 -12.18 -3.35
C ILE A 7 -7.77 -12.47 -4.65
N GLY A 8 -8.39 -12.27 -5.80
CA GLY A 8 -7.77 -12.53 -7.10
C GLY A 8 -8.58 -11.98 -8.25
N PHE A 9 -8.03 -12.07 -9.46
CA PHE A 9 -8.58 -11.57 -10.72
C PHE A 9 -8.74 -10.04 -10.83
N GLY A 10 -8.41 -9.33 -9.77
CA GLY A 10 -8.28 -7.88 -9.71
C GLY A 10 -6.86 -7.47 -9.37
N MET A 11 -6.74 -6.41 -8.55
CA MET A 11 -5.47 -5.90 -8.07
C MET A 11 -4.96 -6.73 -6.87
N ASN A 12 -3.64 -6.78 -6.71
CA ASN A 12 -2.96 -7.36 -5.55
C ASN A 12 -3.50 -8.74 -5.08
N PRO A 13 -3.57 -9.76 -5.95
CA PRO A 13 -3.97 -11.10 -5.54
C PRO A 13 -3.17 -11.58 -4.33
N ALA A 14 -3.87 -12.18 -3.35
CA ALA A 14 -3.27 -12.62 -2.10
C ALA A 14 -4.06 -13.79 -1.50
N ALA A 15 -3.41 -14.50 -0.58
CA ALA A 15 -4.04 -15.53 0.23
C ALA A 15 -3.67 -15.38 1.71
N CYS A 16 -4.61 -15.74 2.57
CA CYS A 16 -4.44 -15.81 4.02
C CYS A 16 -5.01 -17.11 4.54
N LEU A 17 -4.34 -17.75 5.48
CA LEU A 17 -4.85 -18.93 6.18
C LEU A 17 -5.08 -18.59 7.65
N LEU A 18 -6.31 -18.78 8.10
CA LEU A 18 -6.65 -18.76 9.51
C LEU A 18 -6.77 -20.18 10.06
N ARG A 19 -6.37 -20.35 11.31
CA ARG A 19 -6.65 -21.50 12.13
C ARG A 19 -7.22 -21.02 13.45
N ASP A 20 -8.44 -21.45 13.78
CA ASP A 20 -9.14 -21.08 15.02
C ASP A 20 -9.18 -19.54 15.22
N GLY A 21 -9.60 -18.84 14.17
CA GLY A 21 -9.70 -17.37 14.13
C GLY A 21 -8.38 -16.58 14.05
N LYS A 22 -7.21 -17.25 14.08
CA LYS A 22 -5.91 -16.59 14.09
C LYS A 22 -5.14 -16.78 12.77
N CYS A 23 -4.48 -15.73 12.29
CA CYS A 23 -3.69 -15.76 11.06
C CYS A 23 -2.40 -16.58 11.24
N VAL A 24 -2.28 -17.68 10.49
CA VAL A 24 -1.10 -18.55 10.44
C VAL A 24 -0.12 -18.10 9.37
N ALA A 25 -0.63 -17.72 8.20
CA ALA A 25 0.15 -17.28 7.07
C ALA A 25 -0.64 -16.30 6.20
N PHE A 26 0.08 -15.35 5.60
CA PHE A 26 -0.45 -14.40 4.64
C PHE A 26 0.64 -14.06 3.61
N ALA A 27 0.29 -14.04 2.33
CA ALA A 27 1.21 -13.61 1.29
C ALA A 27 0.48 -13.03 0.07
N GLU A 28 1.11 -12.05 -0.56
CA GLU A 28 0.71 -11.54 -1.86
C GLU A 28 1.31 -12.38 -2.98
N GLU A 29 0.57 -12.62 -4.05
CA GLU A 29 0.98 -13.42 -5.20
C GLU A 29 2.20 -12.84 -5.92
N GLU A 30 2.34 -11.51 -5.93
CA GLU A 30 3.48 -10.82 -6.53
C GLU A 30 4.84 -11.24 -5.97
N ARG A 31 4.87 -11.71 -4.71
CA ARG A 31 6.10 -12.17 -4.04
C ARG A 31 6.69 -13.39 -4.73
N PHE A 32 5.85 -14.21 -5.33
CA PHE A 32 6.22 -15.46 -6.00
C PHE A 32 6.34 -15.32 -7.52
N THR A 33 5.39 -14.60 -8.15
CA THR A 33 5.39 -14.39 -9.60
C THR A 33 6.48 -13.44 -10.09
N ARG A 34 6.97 -12.58 -9.22
CA ARG A 34 7.87 -11.45 -9.51
C ARG A 34 7.26 -10.40 -10.45
N ILE A 35 5.96 -10.46 -10.65
CA ILE A 35 5.18 -9.46 -11.40
C ILE A 35 4.57 -8.52 -10.37
N LYS A 36 4.97 -7.26 -10.38
CA LYS A 36 4.46 -6.26 -9.44
C LYS A 36 2.95 -6.14 -9.58
N ILE A 37 2.25 -6.19 -8.41
CA ILE A 37 0.78 -6.18 -8.29
C ILE A 37 0.14 -7.51 -8.74
N SER A 38 0.74 -8.30 -9.62
CA SER A 38 0.19 -9.57 -10.14
C SER A 38 -1.27 -9.48 -10.61
N GLU A 39 -1.63 -8.32 -11.20
CA GLU A 39 -2.98 -8.00 -11.65
C GLU A 39 -3.60 -9.11 -12.49
N GLY A 40 -4.89 -9.39 -12.26
CA GLY A 40 -5.67 -10.35 -13.02
C GLY A 40 -5.38 -11.82 -12.71
N LEU A 41 -4.40 -12.12 -11.86
CA LEU A 41 -4.01 -13.50 -11.56
C LEU A 41 -4.85 -14.11 -10.43
N PHE A 42 -4.92 -15.44 -10.44
CA PHE A 42 -5.35 -16.22 -9.29
C PHE A 42 -4.17 -16.39 -8.32
N PRO A 43 -4.34 -16.30 -6.96
CA PRO A 43 -3.25 -16.33 -5.99
C PRO A 43 -2.72 -17.75 -5.72
N ALA A 44 -2.36 -18.47 -6.78
CA ALA A 44 -2.01 -19.90 -6.72
C ALA A 44 -0.79 -20.19 -5.82
N ASN A 45 0.25 -19.36 -5.94
CA ASN A 45 1.48 -19.56 -5.16
C ASN A 45 1.30 -19.11 -3.71
N ALA A 46 0.58 -18.02 -3.48
CA ALA A 46 0.23 -17.57 -2.14
C ALA A 46 -0.60 -18.64 -1.38
N ILE A 47 -1.56 -19.29 -2.05
CA ILE A 47 -2.32 -20.42 -1.47
C ILE A 47 -1.39 -21.59 -1.13
N ARG A 48 -0.52 -22.01 -2.07
CA ARG A 48 0.44 -23.09 -1.80
C ARG A 48 1.31 -22.78 -0.59
N TYR A 49 1.81 -21.56 -0.50
CA TYR A 49 2.59 -21.09 0.64
C TYR A 49 1.80 -21.20 1.95
N CYS A 50 0.59 -20.66 2.00
CA CYS A 50 -0.26 -20.70 3.20
C CYS A 50 -0.53 -22.13 3.68
N LEU A 51 -0.82 -23.05 2.76
CA LEU A 51 -1.04 -24.47 3.06
C LEU A 51 0.25 -25.16 3.55
N SER A 52 1.39 -24.85 2.95
CA SER A 52 2.69 -25.43 3.33
C SER A 52 3.11 -25.02 4.75
N VAL A 53 2.93 -23.75 5.13
CA VAL A 53 3.22 -23.26 6.50
C VAL A 53 2.40 -23.99 7.54
N ALA A 54 1.12 -24.25 7.25
CA ALA A 54 0.23 -24.98 8.14
C ALA A 54 0.43 -26.50 8.10
N ASN A 55 1.26 -27.00 7.19
CA ASN A 55 1.47 -28.44 6.90
C ASN A 55 0.15 -29.19 6.66
N ILE A 56 -0.71 -28.63 5.83
CA ILE A 56 -2.03 -29.19 5.49
C ILE A 56 -2.22 -29.25 3.97
N SER A 57 -3.13 -30.11 3.57
CA SER A 57 -3.63 -30.12 2.19
C SER A 57 -4.86 -29.22 2.06
N LEU A 58 -5.16 -28.84 0.82
CA LEU A 58 -6.33 -28.02 0.52
C LEU A 58 -7.66 -28.72 0.95
N SER A 59 -7.68 -30.07 1.01
CA SER A 59 -8.86 -30.83 1.49
C SER A 59 -9.12 -30.69 2.99
N SER A 60 -8.20 -30.12 3.75
CA SER A 60 -8.34 -29.84 5.18
C SER A 60 -8.91 -28.44 5.44
N VAL A 61 -9.15 -27.65 4.40
CA VAL A 61 -9.75 -26.32 4.51
C VAL A 61 -11.27 -26.48 4.66
N ASP A 62 -11.82 -25.93 5.75
CA ASP A 62 -13.26 -26.00 6.05
C ASP A 62 -14.05 -25.02 5.19
N HIS A 63 -13.56 -23.76 5.05
CA HIS A 63 -14.21 -22.68 4.29
C HIS A 63 -13.21 -21.91 3.43
N ILE A 64 -13.69 -21.44 2.29
CA ILE A 64 -12.96 -20.50 1.43
C ILE A 64 -13.72 -19.18 1.46
N ALA A 65 -13.04 -18.09 1.85
CA ALA A 65 -13.58 -16.74 1.86
C ALA A 65 -12.98 -15.95 0.69
N PHE A 66 -13.80 -15.30 -0.11
CA PHE A 66 -13.40 -14.46 -1.23
C PHE A 66 -13.75 -13.01 -0.94
N GLY A 67 -12.76 -12.10 -0.94
CA GLY A 67 -12.90 -10.70 -0.52
C GLY A 67 -13.57 -9.78 -1.56
N TRP A 68 -14.59 -10.29 -2.26
CA TRP A 68 -15.42 -9.55 -3.21
C TRP A 68 -16.78 -10.23 -3.34
N ASP A 69 -17.90 -9.48 -3.22
CA ASP A 69 -19.24 -10.05 -3.32
C ASP A 69 -19.73 -10.11 -4.77
N VAL A 70 -19.47 -11.21 -5.42
CA VAL A 70 -19.85 -11.42 -6.81
C VAL A 70 -21.38 -11.56 -7.01
N HIS A 71 -22.17 -11.80 -5.95
CA HIS A 71 -23.61 -11.93 -6.05
C HIS A 71 -24.32 -10.60 -6.28
N LYS A 72 -23.64 -9.48 -6.05
CA LYS A 72 -24.15 -8.15 -6.40
C LYS A 72 -24.18 -7.91 -7.92
N TYR A 73 -23.51 -8.76 -8.72
CA TYR A 73 -23.47 -8.68 -10.18
C TYR A 73 -24.53 -9.59 -10.83
N PRO A 74 -25.18 -9.18 -11.96
CA PRO A 74 -25.09 -7.86 -12.58
C PRO A 74 -26.10 -6.85 -12.03
N PHE A 75 -27.11 -7.30 -11.26
CA PHE A 75 -28.30 -6.49 -10.99
C PHE A 75 -28.03 -5.24 -10.16
N THR A 76 -27.48 -5.39 -8.95
CA THR A 76 -27.27 -4.25 -8.05
C THR A 76 -26.29 -3.26 -8.65
N ILE A 77 -25.18 -3.75 -9.16
CA ILE A 77 -24.11 -2.92 -9.72
C ILE A 77 -24.53 -2.36 -11.08
N GLY A 78 -25.12 -3.16 -11.96
CA GLY A 78 -25.64 -2.69 -13.25
C GLY A 78 -26.70 -1.60 -13.08
N ARG A 79 -27.61 -1.76 -12.13
CA ARG A 79 -28.61 -0.74 -11.80
C ARG A 79 -27.94 0.54 -11.26
N HIS A 80 -26.94 0.39 -10.41
CA HIS A 80 -26.19 1.53 -9.85
C HIS A 80 -25.47 2.31 -10.98
N PHE A 81 -24.76 1.63 -11.88
CA PHE A 81 -24.10 2.25 -13.01
C PHE A 81 -25.08 2.98 -13.93
N LEU A 82 -26.20 2.35 -14.24
CA LEU A 82 -27.23 2.97 -15.09
C LEU A 82 -27.82 4.23 -14.46
N THR A 83 -28.16 4.18 -13.17
CA THR A 83 -28.70 5.34 -12.45
C THR A 83 -27.69 6.46 -12.31
N THR A 84 -26.41 6.12 -12.08
CA THR A 84 -25.30 7.07 -12.03
C THR A 84 -25.09 7.73 -13.41
N TYR A 85 -25.08 6.94 -14.46
CA TYR A 85 -24.99 7.46 -15.84
C TYR A 85 -26.13 8.42 -16.16
N LEU A 86 -27.37 8.05 -15.88
CA LEU A 86 -28.54 8.90 -16.13
C LEU A 86 -28.51 10.19 -15.31
N LYS A 87 -28.04 10.13 -14.05
CA LYS A 87 -27.92 11.29 -13.16
C LYS A 87 -26.89 12.31 -13.67
N TYR A 88 -25.74 11.84 -14.11
CA TYR A 88 -24.61 12.68 -14.50
C TYR A 88 -24.47 12.88 -16.00
N LYS A 89 -25.40 12.35 -16.81
CA LYS A 89 -25.43 12.55 -18.26
C LYS A 89 -25.70 14.02 -18.59
N THR A 90 -24.65 14.77 -18.89
CA THR A 90 -24.72 16.16 -19.39
C THR A 90 -24.49 16.17 -20.90
N LYS A 91 -24.84 17.31 -21.56
CA LYS A 91 -24.46 17.53 -22.99
C LYS A 91 -22.94 17.51 -23.15
N GLU A 92 -22.20 17.97 -22.15
CA GLU A 92 -20.74 18.00 -22.13
C GLU A 92 -20.16 16.58 -22.02
N MET A 93 -20.70 15.71 -21.16
CA MET A 93 -20.34 14.29 -21.14
C MET A 93 -20.55 13.63 -22.50
N ASN A 94 -21.65 13.91 -23.19
CA ASN A 94 -21.92 13.36 -24.52
C ASN A 94 -20.99 13.90 -25.61
N SER A 95 -20.45 15.10 -25.46
CA SER A 95 -19.50 15.69 -26.42
C SER A 95 -18.07 15.21 -26.18
N PHE A 96 -17.69 14.91 -24.94
CA PHE A 96 -16.37 14.44 -24.54
C PHE A 96 -16.22 12.92 -24.60
N HIS A 97 -17.27 12.19 -24.30
CA HIS A 97 -17.31 10.73 -24.41
C HIS A 97 -17.79 10.36 -25.80
N LYS A 98 -16.86 10.25 -26.75
CA LYS A 98 -17.11 9.56 -27.98
C LYS A 98 -17.78 8.21 -27.69
N GLU A 99 -18.57 7.69 -28.63
CA GLU A 99 -19.35 6.45 -28.47
C GLU A 99 -18.61 5.29 -27.80
N LYS A 100 -17.27 5.23 -27.96
CA LYS A 100 -16.39 4.24 -27.36
C LYS A 100 -16.21 4.40 -25.85
N GLU A 101 -16.31 5.61 -25.31
CA GLU A 101 -16.20 5.94 -23.88
C GLU A 101 -17.56 5.84 -23.20
N ASN A 102 -18.63 6.21 -23.89
CA ASN A 102 -20.01 5.92 -23.47
C ASN A 102 -20.27 4.41 -23.42
N ALA A 103 -19.74 3.66 -24.38
CA ALA A 103 -19.75 2.21 -24.33
C ALA A 103 -18.94 1.67 -23.16
N SER A 104 -17.84 2.28 -22.72
CA SER A 104 -17.09 1.79 -21.54
C SER A 104 -17.80 2.10 -20.22
N ILE A 105 -18.65 3.13 -20.16
CA ILE A 105 -19.56 3.36 -19.03
C ILE A 105 -20.72 2.32 -19.06
N LEU A 106 -21.24 2.02 -20.23
CA LEU A 106 -22.17 0.90 -20.48
C LEU A 106 -21.44 -0.45 -20.49
N LEU A 107 -20.17 -0.48 -20.88
CA LEU A 107 -19.23 -1.60 -20.88
C LEU A 107 -18.42 -1.68 -19.56
N GLY A 108 -18.68 -0.86 -18.60
CA GLY A 108 -18.65 -1.24 -17.20
C GLY A 108 -19.41 -2.57 -17.03
N LEU A 109 -20.24 -2.89 -18.00
CA LEU A 109 -20.70 -4.22 -18.32
C LEU A 109 -19.57 -5.23 -18.65
N GLU A 110 -18.41 -4.89 -19.18
CA GLU A 110 -17.30 -5.85 -19.35
C GLU A 110 -16.65 -6.17 -18.02
N GLY A 111 -16.35 -5.20 -17.18
CA GLY A 111 -15.95 -5.46 -15.79
C GLY A 111 -17.07 -6.10 -14.97
N LEU A 112 -18.33 -5.71 -15.18
CA LEU A 112 -19.51 -6.36 -14.60
C LEU A 112 -19.61 -7.81 -15.05
N THR A 113 -19.33 -8.12 -16.31
CA THR A 113 -19.43 -9.49 -16.81
C THR A 113 -18.27 -10.38 -16.37
N ASP A 114 -17.09 -9.84 -16.11
CA ASP A 114 -15.95 -10.62 -15.62
C ASP A 114 -16.14 -11.11 -14.19
N PHE A 115 -16.79 -10.33 -13.34
CA PHE A 115 -17.16 -10.71 -11.97
C PHE A 115 -18.56 -11.33 -11.84
N HIS A 116 -19.29 -11.50 -12.96
CA HIS A 116 -20.56 -12.23 -12.92
C HIS A 116 -20.35 -13.67 -12.41
N PRO A 117 -21.17 -14.20 -11.48
CA PRO A 117 -20.98 -15.54 -10.92
C PRO A 117 -20.74 -16.64 -11.93
N SER A 118 -21.42 -16.60 -13.09
CA SER A 118 -21.25 -17.60 -14.17
C SER A 118 -19.87 -17.58 -14.84
N ARG A 119 -19.12 -16.49 -14.71
CA ARG A 119 -17.75 -16.34 -15.27
C ARG A 119 -16.67 -16.47 -14.21
N ILE A 120 -16.84 -15.83 -13.05
CA ILE A 120 -15.83 -15.87 -12.00
C ILE A 120 -15.71 -17.25 -11.35
N MET A 121 -16.82 -17.95 -11.16
CA MET A 121 -16.82 -19.29 -10.54
C MET A 121 -16.03 -20.32 -11.36
N PRO A 122 -16.14 -20.41 -12.69
CA PRO A 122 -15.24 -21.25 -13.50
C PRO A 122 -13.77 -20.87 -13.35
N LYS A 123 -13.42 -19.58 -13.36
CA LYS A 123 -12.04 -19.07 -13.19
C LYS A 123 -11.48 -19.48 -11.80
N ILE A 124 -12.26 -19.32 -10.73
CA ILE A 124 -11.87 -19.75 -9.37
C ILE A 124 -11.65 -21.27 -9.35
N LYS A 125 -12.57 -22.05 -9.91
CA LYS A 125 -12.46 -23.51 -9.99
C LYS A 125 -11.22 -23.95 -10.76
N GLU A 126 -10.91 -23.30 -11.87
CA GLU A 126 -9.71 -23.54 -12.66
C GLU A 126 -8.44 -23.19 -11.88
N GLY A 127 -8.42 -22.04 -11.19
CA GLY A 127 -7.34 -21.65 -10.30
C GLY A 127 -7.07 -22.71 -9.23
N PHE A 128 -8.09 -23.22 -8.57
CA PHE A 128 -7.93 -24.31 -7.60
C PHE A 128 -7.48 -25.62 -8.24
N ARG A 129 -7.95 -25.96 -9.45
CA ARG A 129 -7.45 -27.14 -10.19
C ARG A 129 -5.98 -27.03 -10.53
N SER A 130 -5.49 -25.83 -10.88
CA SER A 130 -4.08 -25.59 -11.19
C SER A 130 -3.13 -25.85 -10.01
N ILE A 131 -3.67 -25.82 -8.78
CA ILE A 131 -2.92 -26.14 -7.55
C ILE A 131 -3.18 -27.58 -7.04
N GLY A 132 -3.86 -28.41 -7.83
CA GLY A 132 -4.05 -29.82 -7.53
C GLY A 132 -5.38 -30.19 -6.87
N TRP A 133 -6.35 -29.29 -6.80
CA TRP A 133 -7.68 -29.62 -6.27
C TRP A 133 -8.47 -30.50 -7.23
N LYS A 134 -8.78 -31.72 -6.82
CA LYS A 134 -9.49 -32.72 -7.66
C LYS A 134 -10.95 -32.94 -7.25
N LYS A 135 -11.38 -32.42 -6.09
CA LYS A 135 -12.74 -32.61 -5.56
C LYS A 135 -13.61 -31.37 -5.86
N ASN A 136 -14.92 -31.49 -5.62
CA ASN A 136 -15.78 -30.31 -5.60
C ASN A 136 -15.29 -29.35 -4.51
N ILE A 137 -15.12 -28.09 -4.89
CA ILE A 137 -14.70 -27.03 -3.98
C ILE A 137 -15.79 -26.89 -2.91
N SER A 138 -15.37 -26.88 -1.64
CA SER A 138 -16.21 -26.48 -0.50
C SER A 138 -16.92 -25.16 -0.80
N LYS A 139 -17.97 -24.87 -0.11
CA LYS A 139 -18.71 -23.61 -0.28
C LYS A 139 -17.75 -22.42 -0.23
N ILE A 140 -17.76 -21.59 -1.27
CA ILE A 140 -17.06 -20.32 -1.30
C ILE A 140 -17.99 -19.27 -0.72
N GLU A 141 -17.51 -18.55 0.27
CA GLU A 141 -18.22 -17.45 0.90
C GLU A 141 -17.71 -16.13 0.33
N PHE A 142 -18.58 -15.40 -0.33
CA PHE A 142 -18.26 -14.10 -0.93
C PHE A 142 -18.54 -13.01 0.08
N VAL A 143 -17.52 -12.19 0.36
CA VAL A 143 -17.58 -11.13 1.37
C VAL A 143 -17.47 -9.77 0.67
N SER A 144 -18.36 -8.84 0.99
CA SER A 144 -18.29 -7.48 0.44
C SER A 144 -16.91 -6.86 0.68
N HIS A 145 -16.36 -6.25 -0.36
CA HIS A 145 -14.98 -5.75 -0.38
C HIS A 145 -14.68 -4.76 0.75
N HIS A 146 -15.52 -3.73 0.90
CA HIS A 146 -15.34 -2.77 1.99
C HIS A 146 -15.51 -3.38 3.38
N LEU A 147 -16.37 -4.40 3.52
CA LEU A 147 -16.50 -5.12 4.77
C LEU A 147 -15.25 -5.96 5.05
N ALA A 148 -14.68 -6.62 4.04
CA ALA A 148 -13.40 -7.32 4.17
C ALA A 148 -12.28 -6.38 4.59
N HIS A 149 -12.15 -5.20 3.98
CA HIS A 149 -11.23 -4.17 4.43
C HIS A 149 -11.47 -3.75 5.88
N ALA A 150 -12.72 -3.53 6.28
CA ALA A 150 -13.07 -3.13 7.63
C ALA A 150 -12.68 -4.19 8.67
N TYR A 151 -12.94 -5.49 8.36
CA TYR A 151 -12.52 -6.61 9.22
C TYR A 151 -11.00 -6.69 9.36
N SER A 152 -10.26 -6.53 8.26
CA SER A 152 -8.79 -6.56 8.27
C SER A 152 -8.17 -5.44 9.10
N ALA A 153 -8.84 -4.30 9.22
CA ALA A 153 -8.36 -3.18 10.03
C ALA A 153 -8.79 -3.30 11.49
N TYR A 154 -10.09 -3.47 11.75
CA TYR A 154 -10.60 -3.43 13.11
C TYR A 154 -10.12 -4.60 13.96
N PHE A 155 -10.24 -5.83 13.47
CA PHE A 155 -9.85 -7.02 14.25
C PHE A 155 -8.34 -7.22 14.37
N CYS A 156 -7.56 -6.54 13.53
CA CYS A 156 -6.09 -6.48 13.66
C CYS A 156 -5.61 -5.27 14.49
N SER A 157 -6.51 -4.36 14.88
CA SER A 157 -6.20 -3.28 15.82
C SER A 157 -6.31 -3.75 17.27
N ASN A 158 -5.81 -2.94 18.20
CA ASN A 158 -5.96 -3.18 19.64
C ASN A 158 -7.14 -2.40 20.23
N PHE A 159 -8.17 -2.08 19.42
CA PHE A 159 -9.26 -1.21 19.84
C PHE A 159 -10.53 -1.99 20.14
N GLN A 160 -11.14 -1.76 21.31
CA GLN A 160 -12.45 -2.31 21.66
C GLN A 160 -13.58 -1.54 20.96
N LYS A 161 -13.37 -0.24 20.71
CA LYS A 161 -14.27 0.63 19.96
C LYS A 161 -13.47 1.53 19.04
N ALA A 162 -13.83 1.55 17.76
CA ALA A 162 -13.18 2.40 16.76
C ALA A 162 -14.14 2.82 15.64
N GLY A 163 -13.89 3.98 15.06
CA GLY A 163 -14.39 4.31 13.74
C GLY A 163 -13.51 3.65 12.69
N ILE A 164 -14.12 3.09 11.66
CA ILE A 164 -13.41 2.40 10.59
C ILE A 164 -13.67 3.16 9.30
N LEU A 165 -12.59 3.61 8.66
CA LEU A 165 -12.61 4.32 7.41
C LEU A 165 -11.97 3.47 6.33
N THR A 166 -12.76 2.95 5.41
CA THR A 166 -12.26 2.22 4.23
C THR A 166 -12.36 3.12 3.00
N ILE A 167 -11.21 3.46 2.39
CA ILE A 167 -11.13 4.32 1.20
C ILE A 167 -10.37 3.60 0.11
N ASP A 168 -11.04 3.39 -1.02
CA ASP A 168 -10.46 2.63 -2.12
C ASP A 168 -10.74 3.27 -3.49
N GLY A 169 -10.28 2.61 -4.56
CA GLY A 169 -10.75 2.86 -5.91
C GLY A 169 -12.24 2.54 -5.98
N HIS A 170 -12.59 1.31 -5.78
CA HIS A 170 -13.95 0.83 -5.55
C HIS A 170 -13.95 -0.64 -5.07
N GLY A 171 -15.02 -1.04 -4.41
CA GLY A 171 -15.38 -2.42 -4.14
C GLY A 171 -16.87 -2.58 -4.42
N GLU A 172 -17.21 -3.43 -5.39
CA GLU A 172 -18.56 -3.50 -5.96
C GLU A 172 -19.07 -2.10 -6.38
N GLU A 173 -20.12 -1.57 -5.73
CA GLU A 173 -20.67 -0.24 -5.99
C GLU A 173 -20.10 0.87 -5.12
N LEU A 174 -19.31 0.52 -4.08
CA LEU A 174 -18.81 1.49 -3.09
C LEU A 174 -17.36 1.89 -3.37
N CYS A 175 -17.02 3.11 -2.99
CA CYS A 175 -15.66 3.65 -3.04
C CYS A 175 -15.10 3.98 -1.65
N THR A 176 -15.99 4.35 -0.73
CA THR A 176 -15.65 4.67 0.65
C THR A 176 -16.77 4.20 1.57
N GLN A 177 -16.42 3.67 2.72
CA GLN A 177 -17.37 3.29 3.76
C GLN A 177 -16.86 3.74 5.12
N LEU A 178 -17.75 4.35 5.91
CA LEU A 178 -17.58 4.62 7.32
C LEU A 178 -18.31 3.54 8.10
N SER A 179 -17.63 2.97 9.09
CA SER A 179 -18.21 1.95 9.96
C SER A 179 -17.81 2.18 11.41
N ILE A 180 -18.57 1.59 12.32
CA ILE A 180 -18.23 1.54 13.75
C ILE A 180 -17.96 0.09 14.11
N GLY A 181 -16.78 -0.16 14.65
CA GLY A 181 -16.42 -1.41 15.30
C GLY A 181 -16.59 -1.28 16.80
N GLU A 182 -17.38 -2.14 17.42
CA GLU A 182 -17.62 -2.17 18.86
C GLU A 182 -18.13 -3.56 19.27
N ASN A 183 -17.63 -4.09 20.41
CA ASN A 183 -18.09 -5.37 20.96
C ASN A 183 -18.06 -6.52 19.95
N ASN A 184 -16.94 -6.68 19.26
CA ASN A 184 -16.74 -7.69 18.21
C ASN A 184 -17.73 -7.58 17.01
N THR A 185 -18.40 -6.46 16.82
CA THR A 185 -19.29 -6.24 15.68
C THR A 185 -18.80 -5.06 14.84
N ILE A 186 -19.08 -5.10 13.54
CA ILE A 186 -18.85 -3.97 12.63
C ILE A 186 -20.20 -3.59 12.01
N ARG A 187 -20.55 -2.32 12.12
CA ARG A 187 -21.76 -1.76 11.53
C ARG A 187 -21.40 -0.60 10.60
N ALA A 188 -21.73 -0.72 9.32
CA ALA A 188 -21.62 0.41 8.39
C ALA A 188 -22.58 1.53 8.81
N VAL A 189 -22.11 2.76 8.80
CA VAL A 189 -22.91 3.94 9.16
C VAL A 189 -23.11 4.88 7.98
N GLU A 190 -22.13 4.96 7.06
CA GLU A 190 -22.22 5.76 5.86
C GLU A 190 -21.48 5.10 4.71
N THR A 191 -21.94 5.32 3.48
CA THR A 191 -21.35 4.78 2.27
C THR A 191 -21.31 5.81 1.14
N PHE A 192 -20.24 5.79 0.38
CA PHE A 192 -20.01 6.65 -0.77
C PHE A 192 -19.87 5.77 -2.01
N PRO A 193 -20.90 5.73 -2.85
CA PRO A 193 -20.88 4.88 -4.04
C PRO A 193 -20.11 5.54 -5.19
N ILE A 194 -19.83 4.75 -6.23
CA ILE A 194 -19.39 5.24 -7.53
C ILE A 194 -20.37 6.34 -8.01
N PRO A 195 -19.90 7.51 -8.53
CA PRO A 195 -18.55 7.81 -8.98
C PRO A 195 -17.65 8.51 -7.94
N HIS A 196 -18.07 8.63 -6.69
CA HIS A 196 -17.42 9.44 -5.66
C HIS A 196 -16.17 8.74 -5.09
N SER A 197 -15.23 8.36 -5.95
CA SER A 197 -14.00 7.66 -5.58
C SER A 197 -12.82 8.62 -5.37
N LEU A 198 -12.34 8.70 -4.14
CA LEU A 198 -11.09 9.40 -3.82
C LEU A 198 -9.87 8.69 -4.45
N GLY A 199 -9.91 7.36 -4.53
CA GLY A 199 -8.86 6.59 -5.19
C GLY A 199 -8.78 6.89 -6.69
N TRP A 200 -9.91 6.94 -7.40
CA TRP A 200 -9.92 7.27 -8.84
C TRP A 200 -9.60 8.74 -9.11
N PHE A 201 -10.01 9.66 -8.24
CA PHE A 201 -9.56 11.05 -8.31
C PHE A 201 -8.03 11.12 -8.30
N TYR A 202 -7.39 10.46 -7.33
CA TYR A 202 -5.94 10.48 -7.19
C TYR A 202 -5.24 9.72 -8.33
N ALA A 203 -5.83 8.60 -8.80
CA ALA A 203 -5.34 7.85 -9.95
C ALA A 203 -5.40 8.66 -11.25
N ALA A 204 -6.45 9.49 -11.45
CA ALA A 204 -6.57 10.38 -12.59
C ALA A 204 -5.44 11.42 -12.64
N ILE A 205 -5.11 12.02 -11.51
CA ILE A 205 -3.97 12.95 -11.41
C ILE A 205 -2.64 12.21 -11.56
N THR A 206 -2.54 10.99 -11.02
CA THR A 206 -1.33 10.14 -11.19
C THR A 206 -1.05 9.91 -12.67
N GLU A 207 -2.06 9.54 -13.44
CA GLU A 207 -1.93 9.34 -14.89
C GLU A 207 -1.65 10.65 -15.63
N TYR A 208 -2.35 11.73 -15.28
CA TYR A 208 -2.13 13.07 -15.87
C TYR A 208 -0.67 13.52 -15.77
N LEU A 209 -0.01 13.19 -14.67
CA LEU A 209 1.40 13.47 -14.41
C LEU A 209 2.38 12.47 -15.06
N GLY A 210 1.90 11.57 -15.94
CA GLY A 210 2.73 10.61 -16.67
C GLY A 210 3.19 9.40 -15.85
N PHE A 211 2.53 9.12 -14.72
CA PHE A 211 2.76 7.94 -13.91
C PHE A 211 1.70 6.86 -14.16
N LEU A 212 1.97 5.63 -13.73
CA LEU A 212 1.04 4.53 -13.88
C LEU A 212 -0.01 4.55 -12.75
N PRO A 213 -1.30 4.72 -13.06
CA PRO A 213 -2.36 4.66 -12.06
C PRO A 213 -2.41 3.26 -11.41
N TYR A 214 -2.84 3.20 -10.15
CA TYR A 214 -2.88 2.02 -9.27
C TYR A 214 -1.51 1.44 -8.89
N ARG A 215 -0.41 2.07 -9.33
CA ARG A 215 0.97 1.62 -9.09
C ARG A 215 1.86 2.70 -8.51
N ASP A 216 1.68 3.92 -8.98
CA ASP A 216 2.63 5.02 -8.79
C ASP A 216 2.07 6.20 -7.96
N GLU A 217 0.89 6.07 -7.35
CA GLU A 217 0.30 7.08 -6.46
C GLU A 217 1.28 7.54 -5.37
N GLY A 218 2.08 6.61 -4.86
CA GLY A 218 3.16 6.92 -3.91
C GLY A 218 4.26 7.81 -4.49
N LYS A 219 4.40 7.90 -5.82
CA LYS A 219 5.30 8.88 -6.46
C LYS A 219 4.67 10.27 -6.45
N VAL A 220 3.39 10.37 -6.79
CA VAL A 220 2.65 11.65 -6.74
C VAL A 220 2.64 12.20 -5.31
N MET A 221 2.36 11.36 -4.30
CA MET A 221 2.47 11.73 -2.88
C MET A 221 3.86 12.26 -2.51
N GLY A 222 4.93 11.63 -3.02
CA GLY A 222 6.30 12.09 -2.80
C GLY A 222 6.64 13.38 -3.54
N LEU A 223 6.13 13.55 -4.77
CA LEU A 223 6.30 14.75 -5.59
C LEU A 223 5.57 15.96 -4.97
N ALA A 224 4.39 15.74 -4.44
CA ALA A 224 3.56 16.75 -3.78
C ALA A 224 4.31 17.49 -2.65
N ALA A 225 5.22 16.81 -1.95
CA ALA A 225 6.00 17.44 -0.89
C ALA A 225 6.87 18.62 -1.36
N TYR A 226 7.26 18.63 -2.64
CA TYR A 226 8.05 19.72 -3.24
C TYR A 226 7.21 20.95 -3.62
N GLY A 227 5.89 20.83 -3.63
CA GLY A 227 4.95 21.93 -3.86
C GLY A 227 4.68 22.77 -2.61
N GLU A 228 5.29 22.49 -1.47
CA GLU A 228 5.00 23.15 -0.20
C GLU A 228 5.25 24.67 -0.20
N ALA A 229 6.22 25.14 -0.97
CA ALA A 229 6.48 26.57 -1.13
C ALA A 229 5.28 27.33 -1.73
N SER A 230 4.38 26.64 -2.42
CA SER A 230 3.19 27.19 -3.07
C SER A 230 1.93 27.20 -2.20
N LYS A 231 1.96 26.66 -0.97
CA LYS A 231 0.79 26.45 -0.09
C LYS A 231 -0.17 27.64 0.01
N LYS A 232 0.32 28.86 0.09
CA LYS A 232 -0.52 30.05 0.29
C LYS A 232 -1.23 30.53 -0.99
N ASN A 233 -0.70 30.21 -2.18
CA ASN A 233 -1.18 30.74 -3.47
C ASN A 233 -1.18 29.70 -4.59
N ASN A 234 -1.34 28.41 -4.27
CA ASN A 234 -1.38 27.38 -5.30
C ASN A 234 -2.65 27.53 -6.16
N LYS A 235 -2.44 28.01 -7.40
CA LYS A 235 -3.51 28.29 -8.36
C LYS A 235 -4.32 27.06 -8.79
N TRP A 236 -3.85 25.84 -8.48
CA TRP A 236 -4.47 24.59 -8.89
C TRP A 236 -5.51 24.04 -7.90
N VAL A 237 -5.53 24.54 -6.65
CA VAL A 237 -6.49 24.07 -5.63
C VAL A 237 -7.93 24.41 -6.04
N GLU A 238 -8.18 25.65 -6.47
CA GLU A 238 -9.53 26.07 -6.85
C GLU A 238 -10.05 25.28 -8.08
N PRO A 239 -9.30 25.14 -9.19
CA PRO A 239 -9.74 24.30 -10.31
C PRO A 239 -9.95 22.83 -9.92
N LEU A 240 -9.02 22.21 -9.20
CA LEU A 240 -9.16 20.83 -8.76
C LEU A 240 -10.29 20.64 -7.74
N SER A 241 -10.73 21.70 -7.05
CA SER A 241 -11.93 21.65 -6.21
C SER A 241 -13.23 21.49 -7.02
N LYS A 242 -13.21 21.73 -8.34
CA LYS A 242 -14.32 21.40 -9.23
C LYS A 242 -14.36 19.90 -9.58
N VAL A 243 -13.20 19.23 -9.47
CA VAL A 243 -13.06 17.78 -9.65
C VAL A 243 -13.41 17.04 -8.36
N LEU A 244 -12.80 17.44 -7.24
CA LEU A 244 -13.09 16.93 -5.90
C LEU A 244 -13.65 18.06 -5.03
N LYS A 245 -14.96 18.16 -5.00
CA LYS A 245 -15.67 19.15 -4.20
C LYS A 245 -15.82 18.64 -2.76
N ILE A 246 -15.38 19.45 -1.81
CA ILE A 246 -15.55 19.17 -0.37
C ILE A 246 -16.64 20.12 0.14
N THR A 247 -17.75 19.55 0.60
CA THR A 247 -18.89 20.31 1.15
C THR A 247 -18.80 20.37 2.68
N ASP A 248 -19.72 21.03 3.37
CA ASP A 248 -19.70 21.11 4.83
C ASP A 248 -19.85 19.74 5.51
N ASN A 249 -20.57 18.82 4.90
CA ASN A 249 -20.84 17.51 5.48
C ASN A 249 -20.25 16.34 4.70
N ASP A 250 -19.70 16.58 3.48
CA ASP A 250 -19.39 15.49 2.57
C ASP A 250 -18.34 15.87 1.52
N TYR A 251 -18.06 14.94 0.62
CA TYR A 251 -17.30 15.20 -0.60
C TYR A 251 -18.01 14.60 -1.84
N GLU A 252 -17.76 15.19 -2.98
CA GLU A 252 -18.24 14.71 -4.27
C GLU A 252 -17.11 14.73 -5.29
N VAL A 253 -16.89 13.61 -6.00
CA VAL A 253 -16.05 13.58 -7.20
C VAL A 253 -16.93 13.81 -8.40
N ASN A 254 -16.59 14.80 -9.21
CA ASN A 254 -17.34 15.15 -10.41
C ASN A 254 -16.94 14.23 -11.59
N PRO A 255 -17.84 13.37 -12.08
CA PRO A 255 -17.54 12.42 -13.13
C PRO A 255 -17.33 13.06 -14.53
N THR A 256 -17.51 14.37 -14.65
CA THR A 256 -17.14 15.10 -15.88
C THR A 256 -15.63 15.07 -16.12
N PHE A 257 -14.83 15.04 -15.04
CA PHE A 257 -13.36 15.16 -15.10
C PHE A 257 -12.64 13.84 -14.94
N THR A 258 -13.28 12.81 -14.37
CA THR A 258 -12.68 11.51 -14.10
C THR A 258 -13.48 10.40 -14.75
N LEU A 259 -12.81 9.41 -15.32
CA LEU A 259 -13.49 8.23 -15.84
C LEU A 259 -13.82 7.28 -14.69
N PHE A 260 -15.08 6.88 -14.62
CA PHE A 260 -15.59 5.90 -13.67
C PHE A 260 -16.26 4.73 -14.43
N GLY A 261 -16.15 3.52 -13.87
CA GLY A 261 -16.65 2.32 -14.55
C GLY A 261 -15.62 1.72 -15.52
N GLY A 262 -15.54 0.40 -15.54
CA GLY A 262 -14.55 -0.37 -16.30
C GLY A 262 -13.18 -0.46 -15.63
N HIS A 263 -12.59 -1.64 -15.67
CA HIS A 263 -11.24 -1.92 -15.16
C HIS A 263 -10.16 -1.63 -16.21
N TYR A 264 -10.37 -0.65 -17.09
CA TYR A 264 -9.34 -0.29 -18.05
C TYR A 264 -8.24 0.51 -17.38
N TYR A 265 -7.09 -0.11 -17.28
CA TYR A 265 -5.85 0.54 -16.93
C TYR A 265 -5.39 1.36 -18.13
N GLY A 266 -5.47 2.67 -18.07
CA GLY A 266 -4.89 3.47 -19.13
C GLY A 266 -5.64 4.69 -19.60
N LYS A 267 -6.75 5.10 -18.99
CA LYS A 267 -7.26 6.47 -19.09
C LYS A 267 -8.23 6.73 -17.95
N ARG A 268 -7.78 7.51 -16.96
CA ARG A 268 -8.58 7.85 -15.78
C ARG A 268 -9.08 9.29 -15.75
N TYR A 269 -8.56 10.14 -16.61
CA TYR A 269 -9.01 11.52 -16.78
C TYR A 269 -9.68 11.72 -18.13
N THR A 270 -10.53 12.75 -18.21
CA THR A 270 -11.27 13.14 -19.41
C THR A 270 -10.60 14.33 -20.10
N ASP A 271 -11.00 14.60 -21.35
CA ASP A 271 -10.59 15.83 -22.04
C ASP A 271 -11.08 17.10 -21.32
N ALA A 272 -12.16 17.00 -20.52
CA ALA A 272 -12.63 18.10 -19.68
C ALA A 272 -11.61 18.45 -18.59
N LEU A 273 -10.93 17.45 -17.98
CA LEU A 273 -9.84 17.72 -17.04
C LEU A 273 -8.65 18.39 -17.73
N VAL A 274 -8.29 17.91 -18.93
CA VAL A 274 -7.21 18.54 -19.72
C VAL A 274 -7.55 20.00 -19.95
N LYS A 275 -8.74 20.27 -20.48
CA LYS A 275 -9.20 21.66 -20.72
C LYS A 275 -9.21 22.50 -19.45
N LEU A 276 -9.72 21.96 -18.33
CA LEU A 276 -9.75 22.66 -17.05
C LEU A 276 -8.36 23.14 -16.62
N LEU A 277 -7.34 22.33 -16.80
CA LEU A 277 -5.98 22.66 -16.35
C LEU A 277 -5.25 23.52 -17.40
N THR A 278 -5.42 23.25 -18.68
CA THR A 278 -4.77 24.05 -19.76
C THR A 278 -5.39 25.45 -19.94
N ASP A 279 -6.66 25.65 -19.58
CA ASP A 279 -7.25 26.99 -19.54
C ASP A 279 -6.59 27.90 -18.47
N ILE A 280 -5.94 27.32 -17.46
CA ILE A 280 -5.20 28.07 -16.42
C ILE A 280 -3.74 28.27 -16.80
N ASP A 281 -3.14 27.24 -17.38
CA ASP A 281 -1.76 27.26 -17.85
C ASP A 281 -1.65 26.37 -19.10
N PRO A 282 -1.51 26.96 -20.29
CA PRO A 282 -1.39 26.18 -21.53
C PRO A 282 -0.22 25.18 -21.55
N LEU A 283 0.75 25.33 -20.63
CA LEU A 283 1.89 24.40 -20.51
C LEU A 283 1.55 23.17 -19.64
N ALA A 284 0.41 23.16 -18.98
CA ALA A 284 0.00 22.05 -18.11
C ALA A 284 -0.69 20.91 -18.87
N GLU A 285 -0.23 20.60 -20.08
CA GLU A 285 -0.68 19.45 -20.85
C GLU A 285 -0.36 18.11 -20.16
N PRO A 286 -1.20 17.05 -20.32
CA PRO A 286 -0.91 15.74 -19.77
C PRO A 286 0.48 15.23 -20.18
N ILE A 287 1.16 14.58 -19.27
CA ILE A 287 2.50 14.01 -19.52
C ILE A 287 2.39 12.58 -20.02
N LEU A 288 3.09 12.25 -21.09
CA LEU A 288 3.24 10.87 -21.52
C LEU A 288 4.23 10.11 -20.58
N PRO A 289 4.01 8.80 -20.36
CA PRO A 289 4.93 8.02 -19.52
C PRO A 289 6.39 8.11 -20.00
N GLY A 290 7.26 8.57 -19.10
CA GLY A 290 8.69 8.73 -19.40
C GLY A 290 9.07 10.00 -20.17
N GLU A 291 8.12 10.89 -20.44
CA GLU A 291 8.37 12.14 -21.17
C GLU A 291 9.38 13.04 -20.45
N LYS A 292 10.30 13.60 -21.22
CA LYS A 292 11.36 14.47 -20.73
C LYS A 292 11.25 15.86 -21.37
N CYS A 293 11.80 16.86 -20.70
CA CYS A 293 11.96 18.21 -21.20
C CYS A 293 13.41 18.68 -21.03
N PHE A 294 13.78 19.71 -21.76
CA PHE A 294 15.06 20.39 -21.63
C PHE A 294 14.85 21.66 -20.80
N LEU A 295 15.52 21.75 -19.66
CA LEU A 295 15.44 22.91 -18.78
C LEU A 295 16.83 23.24 -18.21
N ASN A 296 17.22 24.51 -18.25
CA ASN A 296 18.50 25.01 -17.72
C ASN A 296 19.71 24.20 -18.20
N GLY A 297 19.75 23.85 -19.50
CA GLY A 297 20.85 23.09 -20.06
C GLY A 297 20.85 21.58 -19.81
N ASN A 298 19.84 21.04 -19.08
CA ASN A 298 19.75 19.64 -18.73
C ASN A 298 18.45 18.98 -19.20
N VAL A 299 18.55 17.71 -19.55
CA VAL A 299 17.39 16.86 -19.84
C VAL A 299 16.85 16.30 -18.52
N GLN A 300 15.61 16.59 -18.21
CA GLN A 300 14.94 16.10 -17.00
C GLN A 300 13.55 15.55 -17.29
N ASN A 301 12.94 14.85 -16.32
CA ASN A 301 11.57 14.40 -16.45
C ASN A 301 10.61 15.59 -16.40
N LYS A 302 9.63 15.64 -17.31
CA LYS A 302 8.71 16.77 -17.48
C LYS A 302 7.89 17.05 -16.22
N TYR A 303 7.53 16.03 -15.44
CA TYR A 303 6.79 16.18 -14.17
C TYR A 303 7.56 16.96 -13.09
N LEU A 304 8.85 17.27 -13.27
CA LEU A 304 9.63 18.12 -12.35
C LEU A 304 9.48 19.62 -12.63
N LEU A 305 8.71 20.01 -13.65
CA LEU A 305 8.34 21.40 -13.83
C LEU A 305 7.39 21.84 -12.72
N GLN A 306 7.55 23.06 -12.22
CA GLN A 306 6.87 23.52 -11.00
C GLN A 306 5.35 23.40 -11.06
N HIS A 307 4.72 23.70 -12.20
CA HIS A 307 3.26 23.58 -12.33
C HIS A 307 2.76 22.14 -12.13
N TYR A 308 3.49 21.10 -12.56
CA TYR A 308 3.11 19.70 -12.29
C TYR A 308 3.31 19.31 -10.83
N ILE A 309 4.38 19.81 -10.20
CA ILE A 309 4.61 19.65 -8.76
C ILE A 309 3.47 20.29 -7.97
N ASP A 310 3.02 21.47 -8.39
CA ASP A 310 1.93 22.20 -7.75
C ASP A 310 0.56 21.53 -7.98
N ILE A 311 0.34 20.91 -9.14
CA ILE A 311 -0.85 20.05 -9.40
C ILE A 311 -0.83 18.84 -8.45
N ALA A 312 0.32 18.17 -8.31
CA ALA A 312 0.45 17.04 -7.39
C ALA A 312 0.16 17.45 -5.94
N TRP A 313 0.67 18.62 -5.51
CA TRP A 313 0.41 19.17 -4.18
C TRP A 313 -1.07 19.49 -3.97
N ALA A 314 -1.72 20.14 -4.94
CA ALA A 314 -3.14 20.49 -4.83
C ALA A 314 -4.03 19.24 -4.75
N ALA A 315 -3.70 18.19 -5.52
CA ALA A 315 -4.42 16.93 -5.45
C ALA A 315 -4.25 16.23 -4.08
N GLN A 316 -3.03 16.24 -3.53
CA GLN A 316 -2.75 15.68 -2.20
C GLN A 316 -3.50 16.47 -1.11
N GLU A 317 -3.48 17.78 -1.16
CA GLU A 317 -4.19 18.66 -0.23
C GLU A 317 -5.70 18.39 -0.22
N LEU A 318 -6.33 18.26 -1.39
CA LEU A 318 -7.76 17.97 -1.48
C LEU A 318 -8.09 16.58 -0.96
N LEU A 319 -7.27 15.57 -1.25
CA LEU A 319 -7.42 14.23 -0.71
C LEU A 319 -7.35 14.23 0.83
N GLU A 320 -6.35 14.92 1.38
CA GLU A 320 -6.15 15.05 2.82
C GLU A 320 -7.36 15.74 3.49
N ARG A 321 -7.85 16.85 2.93
CA ARG A 321 -9.03 17.56 3.43
C ARG A 321 -10.28 16.68 3.44
N ALA A 322 -10.51 15.92 2.36
CA ALA A 322 -11.66 15.01 2.29
C ALA A 322 -11.55 13.92 3.36
N ALA A 323 -10.40 13.26 3.47
CA ALA A 323 -10.19 12.18 4.42
C ALA A 323 -10.23 12.65 5.89
N VAL A 324 -9.64 13.81 6.20
CA VAL A 324 -9.72 14.43 7.53
C VAL A 324 -11.17 14.72 7.90
N LYS A 325 -11.97 15.19 6.94
CA LYS A 325 -13.39 15.45 7.18
C LYS A 325 -14.15 14.18 7.56
N LEU A 326 -13.94 13.10 6.82
CA LEU A 326 -14.54 11.80 7.12
C LEU A 326 -14.10 11.28 8.50
N GLY A 327 -12.81 11.43 8.82
CA GLY A 327 -12.29 11.08 10.14
C GLY A 327 -12.93 11.92 11.27
N LYS A 328 -13.10 13.24 11.07
CA LYS A 328 -13.80 14.11 12.03
C LYS A 328 -15.26 13.69 12.25
N ARG A 329 -15.98 13.27 11.20
CA ARG A 329 -17.34 12.74 11.34
C ARG A 329 -17.38 11.51 12.23
N LEU A 330 -16.48 10.55 12.03
CA LEU A 330 -16.41 9.38 12.90
C LEU A 330 -16.16 9.75 14.36
N ILE A 331 -15.28 10.70 14.63
CA ILE A 331 -14.98 11.18 15.99
C ILE A 331 -16.16 11.95 16.59
N ASN A 332 -16.68 12.97 15.89
CA ASN A 332 -17.61 13.93 16.44
C ASN A 332 -19.06 13.42 16.43
N ASP A 333 -19.51 12.82 15.32
CA ASP A 333 -20.91 12.45 15.12
C ASP A 333 -21.21 11.06 15.70
N TYR A 334 -20.20 10.17 15.72
CA TYR A 334 -20.36 8.80 16.23
C TYR A 334 -19.64 8.56 17.56
N GLY A 335 -18.94 9.54 18.11
CA GLY A 335 -18.36 9.50 19.46
C GLY A 335 -17.29 8.41 19.65
N VAL A 336 -16.52 8.10 18.60
CA VAL A 336 -15.39 7.18 18.71
C VAL A 336 -14.12 7.96 19.06
N LYS A 337 -13.16 7.30 19.67
CA LYS A 337 -11.85 7.90 20.04
C LYS A 337 -10.70 7.41 19.19
N ASN A 338 -10.85 6.21 18.63
CA ASN A 338 -9.83 5.55 17.84
C ASN A 338 -10.30 5.38 16.39
N LEU A 339 -9.37 5.39 15.45
CA LEU A 339 -9.66 5.19 14.04
C LEU A 339 -8.88 3.99 13.48
N CYS A 340 -9.56 3.19 12.65
CA CYS A 340 -8.97 2.15 11.82
C CYS A 340 -9.10 2.55 10.35
N ILE A 341 -8.04 2.33 9.54
CA ILE A 341 -8.03 2.68 8.11
C ILE A 341 -7.61 1.46 7.27
N ALA A 342 -8.34 1.20 6.19
CA ALA A 342 -8.01 0.25 5.14
C ALA A 342 -8.51 0.74 3.76
N GLY A 343 -8.31 -0.06 2.70
CA GLY A 343 -8.50 0.34 1.31
C GLY A 343 -7.21 0.92 0.72
N GLY A 344 -7.04 0.86 -0.60
CA GLY A 344 -5.80 1.23 -1.29
C GLY A 344 -5.31 2.65 -0.98
N VAL A 345 -6.23 3.60 -0.77
CA VAL A 345 -5.91 4.98 -0.40
C VAL A 345 -5.29 5.07 1.01
N GLY A 346 -5.56 4.10 1.90
CA GLY A 346 -4.92 3.99 3.21
C GLY A 346 -3.38 3.81 3.16
N LEU A 347 -2.80 3.52 1.99
CA LEU A 347 -1.35 3.55 1.78
C LEU A 347 -0.75 4.95 1.72
N ASN A 348 -1.58 6.00 1.65
CA ASN A 348 -1.15 7.39 1.66
C ASN A 348 -0.80 7.84 3.08
N CYS A 349 0.46 7.66 3.46
CA CYS A 349 0.93 7.97 4.82
C CYS A 349 0.84 9.45 5.19
N LYS A 350 0.85 10.37 4.21
CA LYS A 350 0.68 11.81 4.43
C LYS A 350 -0.74 12.09 4.88
N MET A 351 -1.73 11.57 4.14
CA MET A 351 -3.16 11.63 4.51
C MET A 351 -3.39 11.05 5.91
N ASN A 352 -2.82 9.89 6.21
CA ASN A 352 -2.96 9.25 7.52
C ASN A 352 -2.38 10.13 8.64
N GLY A 353 -1.26 10.81 8.36
CA GLY A 353 -0.66 11.78 9.29
C GLY A 353 -1.58 13.00 9.53
N GLU A 354 -2.25 13.53 8.49
CA GLU A 354 -3.19 14.63 8.65
C GLU A 354 -4.46 14.19 9.40
N ILE A 355 -4.98 13.00 9.13
CA ILE A 355 -6.09 12.43 9.92
C ILE A 355 -5.71 12.39 11.40
N LEU A 356 -4.56 11.83 11.75
CA LEU A 356 -4.11 11.75 13.15
C LEU A 356 -3.98 13.12 13.79
N ARG A 357 -3.44 14.12 13.08
CA ARG A 357 -3.19 15.46 13.64
C ARG A 357 -4.45 16.32 13.77
N GLN A 358 -5.42 16.15 12.86
CA GLN A 358 -6.52 17.12 12.71
C GLN A 358 -7.89 16.61 13.15
N THR A 359 -8.06 15.29 13.37
CA THR A 359 -9.38 14.75 13.73
C THR A 359 -9.65 14.74 15.23
N GLY A 360 -8.61 14.83 16.05
CA GLY A 360 -8.71 14.66 17.51
C GLY A 360 -8.78 13.20 17.95
N CYS A 361 -8.52 12.22 17.08
CA CYS A 361 -8.46 10.82 17.49
C CYS A 361 -7.32 10.58 18.49
N GLU A 362 -7.60 9.74 19.49
CA GLU A 362 -6.58 9.35 20.48
C GLU A 362 -5.53 8.43 19.87
N ASN A 363 -5.96 7.46 19.06
CA ASN A 363 -5.09 6.51 18.39
C ASN A 363 -5.58 6.20 16.97
N ILE A 364 -4.67 5.71 16.13
CA ILE A 364 -4.95 5.31 14.75
C ILE A 364 -4.27 3.98 14.44
N PHE A 365 -4.98 3.08 13.77
CA PHE A 365 -4.42 1.86 13.22
C PHE A 365 -4.67 1.83 11.71
N ILE A 366 -3.63 1.63 10.93
CA ILE A 366 -3.73 1.44 9.49
C ILE A 366 -3.28 0.04 9.13
N GLN A 367 -4.12 -0.72 8.42
CA GLN A 367 -3.76 -2.04 7.93
C GLN A 367 -2.48 -1.95 7.08
N PRO A 368 -1.38 -2.68 7.40
CA PRO A 368 -0.14 -2.60 6.62
C PRO A 368 -0.30 -3.09 5.18
N ALA A 369 -1.14 -4.09 4.93
CA ALA A 369 -1.60 -4.50 3.59
C ALA A 369 -2.94 -3.82 3.28
N SER A 370 -2.96 -2.49 3.29
CA SER A 370 -4.19 -1.68 3.17
C SER A 370 -4.89 -1.81 1.82
N ASN A 371 -4.15 -2.19 0.75
CA ASN A 371 -4.69 -2.48 -0.57
C ASN A 371 -5.52 -3.78 -0.59
N ASP A 372 -6.00 -4.18 -1.76
CA ASP A 372 -6.86 -5.36 -1.94
C ASP A 372 -6.29 -6.64 -1.30
N ALA A 373 -4.96 -6.78 -1.21
CA ALA A 373 -4.36 -7.94 -0.57
C ALA A 373 -4.89 -8.17 0.85
N GLY A 374 -5.09 -7.10 1.64
CA GLY A 374 -5.64 -7.19 2.99
C GLY A 374 -7.09 -7.69 3.04
N SER A 375 -7.84 -7.57 1.96
CA SER A 375 -9.21 -8.10 1.87
C SER A 375 -9.25 -9.63 1.94
N ALA A 376 -8.16 -10.33 1.55
CA ALA A 376 -8.05 -11.77 1.76
C ALA A 376 -8.07 -12.14 3.26
N LEU A 377 -7.30 -11.41 4.08
CA LEU A 377 -7.32 -11.58 5.54
C LEU A 377 -8.69 -11.20 6.11
N GLY A 378 -9.23 -10.04 5.70
CA GLY A 378 -10.50 -9.56 6.21
C GLY A 378 -11.70 -10.47 5.87
N ALA A 379 -11.72 -11.04 4.66
CA ALA A 379 -12.74 -12.01 4.28
C ALA A 379 -12.67 -13.28 5.14
N ALA A 380 -11.45 -13.78 5.39
CA ALA A 380 -11.27 -14.93 6.27
C ALA A 380 -11.73 -14.65 7.70
N LEU A 381 -11.38 -13.46 8.25
CA LEU A 381 -11.82 -13.02 9.57
C LEU A 381 -13.35 -12.88 9.65
N TYR A 382 -13.98 -12.35 8.60
CA TYR A 382 -15.44 -12.27 8.54
C TYR A 382 -16.10 -13.65 8.62
N VAL A 383 -15.61 -14.60 7.83
CA VAL A 383 -16.16 -15.97 7.82
C VAL A 383 -15.92 -16.65 9.17
N ALA A 384 -14.70 -16.57 9.73
CA ALA A 384 -14.39 -17.11 11.05
C ALA A 384 -15.33 -16.54 12.14
N HIS A 385 -15.53 -15.23 12.13
CA HIS A 385 -16.44 -14.56 13.05
C HIS A 385 -17.90 -15.00 12.88
N ALA A 386 -18.36 -15.14 11.63
CA ALA A 386 -19.73 -15.62 11.33
C ALA A 386 -19.99 -17.04 11.86
N TYR A 387 -18.96 -17.86 11.99
CA TYR A 387 -19.01 -19.20 12.59
C TYR A 387 -18.68 -19.22 14.09
N GLY A 388 -18.57 -18.04 14.72
CA GLY A 388 -18.45 -17.91 16.19
C GLY A 388 -17.02 -18.01 16.73
N GLU A 389 -15.99 -17.91 15.88
CA GLU A 389 -14.61 -17.89 16.35
C GLU A 389 -14.20 -16.51 16.89
N ASP A 390 -13.28 -16.48 17.86
CA ASP A 390 -12.63 -15.26 18.30
C ASP A 390 -11.58 -14.82 17.25
N VAL A 391 -11.90 -13.75 16.54
CA VAL A 391 -11.06 -13.21 15.45
C VAL A 391 -10.22 -12.01 15.87
N HIS A 392 -10.35 -11.53 17.12
CA HIS A 392 -9.56 -10.39 17.59
C HIS A 392 -8.10 -10.79 17.76
N GLN A 393 -7.25 -10.22 16.91
CA GLN A 393 -5.82 -10.52 16.85
C GLN A 393 -4.99 -9.26 16.60
N PRO A 394 -4.72 -8.44 17.63
CA PRO A 394 -3.92 -7.24 17.48
C PRO A 394 -2.58 -7.52 16.80
N LEU A 395 -2.33 -6.81 15.70
CA LEU A 395 -1.17 -7.04 14.87
C LEU A 395 0.07 -6.38 15.52
N LYS A 396 0.92 -7.19 16.14
CA LYS A 396 2.17 -6.71 16.74
C LYS A 396 3.27 -6.43 15.70
N ASN A 397 3.18 -7.07 14.55
CA ASN A 397 4.09 -6.93 13.42
C ASN A 397 3.42 -7.42 12.12
N ALA A 398 4.09 -7.24 10.99
CA ALA A 398 3.59 -7.68 9.68
C ALA A 398 4.32 -8.93 9.13
N TYR A 399 5.00 -9.71 9.96
CA TYR A 399 5.85 -10.83 9.53
C TYR A 399 5.05 -12.14 9.36
N CYS A 400 4.29 -12.24 8.27
CA CYS A 400 3.41 -13.38 7.98
C CYS A 400 3.81 -14.16 6.72
N GLY A 401 4.75 -13.64 5.94
CA GLY A 401 5.21 -14.20 4.68
C GLY A 401 6.31 -15.27 4.81
N PRO A 402 6.92 -15.70 3.69
CA PRO A 402 7.91 -16.76 3.65
C PRO A 402 9.15 -16.53 4.52
N GLU A 403 9.63 -17.61 5.13
CA GLU A 403 10.85 -17.69 5.93
C GLU A 403 11.76 -18.77 5.39
N TYR A 404 13.05 -18.65 5.61
CA TYR A 404 14.07 -19.61 5.19
C TYR A 404 15.05 -19.88 6.34
N SER A 405 15.27 -21.15 6.65
CA SER A 405 16.26 -21.57 7.63
C SER A 405 17.69 -21.33 7.14
N ASN A 406 18.66 -21.32 8.06
CA ASN A 406 20.07 -21.22 7.71
C ASN A 406 20.53 -22.37 6.80
N ASP A 407 19.97 -23.57 6.93
CA ASP A 407 20.32 -24.72 6.09
C ASP A 407 19.81 -24.54 4.65
N GLU A 408 18.59 -24.02 4.47
CA GLU A 408 18.06 -23.67 3.15
C GLU A 408 18.87 -22.54 2.51
N ILE A 409 19.22 -21.51 3.28
CA ILE A 409 20.07 -20.42 2.81
C ILE A 409 21.45 -20.96 2.38
N ASN A 410 22.08 -21.77 3.21
CA ASN A 410 23.38 -22.38 2.91
C ASN A 410 23.32 -23.23 1.63
N THR A 411 22.27 -24.03 1.46
CA THR A 411 22.06 -24.85 0.25
C THR A 411 21.97 -23.96 -1.00
N VAL A 412 21.27 -22.83 -0.93
CA VAL A 412 21.20 -21.89 -2.04
C VAL A 412 22.55 -21.23 -2.31
N LEU A 413 23.28 -20.80 -1.28
CA LEU A 413 24.59 -20.16 -1.41
C LEU A 413 25.59 -21.09 -2.08
N MET A 414 25.67 -22.36 -1.64
CA MET A 414 26.51 -23.38 -2.23
C MET A 414 26.13 -23.68 -3.69
N SER A 415 24.83 -23.85 -3.98
CA SER A 415 24.36 -24.16 -5.34
C SER A 415 24.59 -23.01 -6.33
N CYS A 416 24.68 -21.77 -5.86
CA CYS A 416 24.98 -20.59 -6.69
C CYS A 416 26.49 -20.29 -6.78
N GLY A 417 27.36 -21.05 -6.10
CA GLY A 417 28.80 -20.77 -6.06
C GLY A 417 29.16 -19.45 -5.40
N ALA A 418 28.29 -18.94 -4.50
CA ALA A 418 28.53 -17.68 -3.83
C ALA A 418 29.71 -17.81 -2.84
N ARG A 419 30.51 -16.74 -2.74
CA ARG A 419 31.52 -16.63 -1.67
C ARG A 419 30.88 -16.04 -0.44
N PHE A 420 30.88 -16.77 0.66
CA PHE A 420 30.26 -16.35 1.90
C PHE A 420 31.03 -16.77 3.14
N LYS A 421 30.75 -16.12 4.26
CA LYS A 421 31.25 -16.44 5.59
C LYS A 421 30.08 -16.60 6.54
N LYS A 422 30.06 -17.70 7.32
CA LYS A 422 29.11 -17.84 8.43
C LYS A 422 29.62 -17.03 9.64
N VAL A 423 28.70 -16.36 10.33
CA VAL A 423 28.96 -15.51 11.50
C VAL A 423 28.04 -15.89 12.65
N ASN A 424 28.48 -15.62 13.89
CA ASN A 424 27.70 -15.93 15.09
C ASN A 424 26.71 -14.81 15.45
N ASP A 425 26.99 -13.59 15.03
CA ASP A 425 26.15 -12.42 15.34
C ASP A 425 26.01 -11.53 14.08
N PRO A 426 25.01 -11.80 13.24
CA PRO A 426 24.77 -11.02 12.04
C PRO A 426 24.39 -9.55 12.33
N SER A 427 23.80 -9.24 13.50
CA SER A 427 23.48 -7.87 13.89
C SER A 427 24.74 -7.05 14.17
N GLN A 428 25.76 -7.65 14.78
CA GLN A 428 27.04 -7.01 15.05
C GLN A 428 27.78 -6.69 13.74
N GLU A 429 27.84 -7.63 12.82
CA GLU A 429 28.49 -7.43 11.53
C GLU A 429 27.75 -6.39 10.67
N ALA A 430 26.42 -6.45 10.67
CA ALA A 430 25.61 -5.44 9.97
C ALA A 430 25.85 -4.03 10.53
N ALA A 431 25.88 -3.87 11.85
CA ALA A 431 26.16 -2.59 12.49
C ALA A 431 27.57 -2.07 12.13
N ARG A 432 28.57 -2.96 12.05
CA ARG A 432 29.94 -2.61 11.62
C ARG A 432 29.97 -2.10 10.17
N PHE A 433 29.31 -2.79 9.24
CA PHE A 433 29.23 -2.33 7.84
C PHE A 433 28.55 -0.96 7.73
N LEU A 434 27.46 -0.74 8.47
CA LEU A 434 26.75 0.54 8.47
C LEU A 434 27.59 1.68 9.12
N GLU A 435 28.37 1.38 10.16
CA GLU A 435 29.33 2.31 10.77
C GLU A 435 30.41 2.74 9.76
N GLU A 436 30.84 1.83 8.88
CA GLU A 436 31.80 2.09 7.81
C GLU A 436 31.18 2.86 6.60
N GLY A 437 29.90 3.24 6.65
CA GLY A 437 29.20 3.93 5.55
C GLY A 437 28.79 3.02 4.38
N LYS A 438 28.83 1.71 4.58
CA LYS A 438 28.41 0.72 3.58
C LYS A 438 26.88 0.61 3.52
N VAL A 439 26.36 0.24 2.34
CA VAL A 439 24.95 -0.05 2.12
C VAL A 439 24.78 -1.55 2.00
N ILE A 440 23.90 -2.13 2.82
CA ILE A 440 23.76 -3.57 2.93
C ILE A 440 22.37 -4.06 2.52
N GLY A 441 22.32 -5.26 1.94
CA GLY A 441 21.10 -6.06 1.87
C GLY A 441 20.92 -6.81 3.19
N TRP A 442 19.71 -6.80 3.73
CA TRP A 442 19.34 -7.45 4.98
C TRP A 442 18.16 -8.38 4.74
N PHE A 443 18.40 -9.69 4.89
CA PHE A 443 17.43 -10.75 4.62
C PHE A 443 17.35 -11.67 5.85
N GLN A 444 16.27 -11.56 6.61
CA GLN A 444 16.10 -12.24 7.90
C GLN A 444 14.66 -12.73 8.09
N GLY A 445 14.47 -13.78 8.87
CA GLY A 445 13.18 -14.25 9.36
C GLY A 445 12.04 -14.30 8.34
N ARG A 446 10.80 -14.21 8.83
CA ARG A 446 9.59 -14.17 8.00
C ARG A 446 9.45 -12.85 7.25
N MET A 447 9.08 -12.94 5.97
CA MET A 447 8.84 -11.76 5.12
C MET A 447 7.65 -10.94 5.62
N GLU A 448 7.74 -9.64 5.41
CA GLU A 448 6.65 -8.68 5.69
C GLU A 448 5.48 -8.86 4.73
N CYS A 449 4.25 -8.72 5.19
CA CYS A 449 3.08 -8.46 4.37
C CYS A 449 2.90 -6.95 4.12
N GLY A 450 2.27 -6.61 2.99
CA GLY A 450 2.11 -5.23 2.57
C GLY A 450 3.31 -4.67 1.80
N PRO A 451 3.20 -3.45 1.24
CA PRO A 451 4.18 -2.90 0.30
C PRO A 451 5.42 -2.28 0.98
N ARG A 452 5.58 -2.42 2.30
CA ARG A 452 6.68 -1.80 3.05
C ARG A 452 7.66 -2.85 3.54
N ALA A 453 8.96 -2.56 3.41
CA ALA A 453 9.99 -3.34 4.08
C ALA A 453 10.12 -2.89 5.52
N LEU A 454 10.00 -3.82 6.45
CA LEU A 454 9.95 -3.57 7.90
C LEU A 454 11.11 -4.27 8.64
N GLY A 455 12.24 -4.45 7.96
CA GLY A 455 13.46 -4.97 8.59
C GLY A 455 13.70 -6.47 8.38
N ASN A 456 12.98 -7.14 7.49
CA ASN A 456 13.22 -8.54 7.14
C ASN A 456 13.60 -8.75 5.66
N ARG A 457 13.16 -7.87 4.77
CA ARG A 457 13.56 -7.81 3.35
C ARG A 457 13.93 -6.38 3.00
N SER A 458 15.03 -5.89 3.60
CA SER A 458 15.40 -4.47 3.62
C SER A 458 16.77 -4.21 2.97
N ILE A 459 16.92 -3.04 2.39
CA ILE A 459 18.21 -2.41 2.13
C ILE A 459 18.41 -1.36 3.21
N LEU A 460 19.54 -1.43 3.89
CA LEU A 460 19.87 -0.59 5.04
C LEU A 460 21.09 0.26 4.75
N ALA A 461 21.06 1.50 5.26
CA ALA A 461 22.20 2.41 5.23
C ALA A 461 22.22 3.28 6.50
N ASN A 462 23.37 3.82 6.83
CA ASN A 462 23.49 4.77 7.93
C ASN A 462 23.15 6.18 7.43
N PRO A 463 22.08 6.82 7.94
CA PRO A 463 21.58 8.10 7.40
C PRO A 463 22.46 9.31 7.71
N ILE A 464 23.48 9.19 8.58
CA ILE A 464 24.38 10.31 8.92
C ILE A 464 25.38 10.63 7.80
N PHE A 465 25.64 9.69 6.88
CA PHE A 465 26.62 9.91 5.82
C PHE A 465 26.10 10.86 4.74
N PRO A 466 26.83 11.92 4.42
CA PRO A 466 26.49 12.81 3.32
C PRO A 466 26.38 12.05 1.98
N GLY A 467 25.37 12.38 1.18
CA GLY A 467 25.18 11.75 -0.14
C GLY A 467 24.64 10.31 -0.13
N ILE A 468 24.42 9.71 1.04
CA ILE A 468 23.92 8.31 1.13
C ILE A 468 22.55 8.14 0.46
N LYS A 469 21.66 9.14 0.57
CA LYS A 469 20.36 9.16 -0.13
C LYS A 469 20.54 9.06 -1.65
N ASP A 470 21.47 9.83 -2.20
CA ASP A 470 21.71 9.87 -3.63
C ASP A 470 22.34 8.57 -4.11
N ARG A 471 23.32 8.05 -3.38
CA ARG A 471 23.93 6.75 -3.65
C ARG A 471 22.87 5.63 -3.70
N VAL A 472 22.00 5.54 -2.69
CA VAL A 472 20.98 4.49 -2.65
C VAL A 472 19.96 4.64 -3.79
N ASN A 473 19.54 5.88 -4.13
CA ASN A 473 18.62 6.10 -5.26
C ASN A 473 19.28 5.78 -6.61
N LYS A 474 20.51 6.24 -6.84
CA LYS A 474 21.22 6.13 -8.13
C LYS A 474 21.75 4.72 -8.37
N ASP A 475 22.57 4.19 -7.43
CA ASP A 475 23.42 3.02 -7.67
C ASP A 475 22.75 1.69 -7.25
N ILE A 476 21.67 1.78 -6.45
CA ILE A 476 21.02 0.58 -5.90
C ILE A 476 19.56 0.46 -6.34
N LYS A 477 18.80 1.54 -6.20
CA LYS A 477 17.36 1.53 -6.56
C LYS A 477 17.09 1.89 -8.01
N PHE A 478 18.03 2.51 -8.72
CA PHE A 478 17.90 3.00 -10.10
C PHE A 478 16.61 3.80 -10.32
N ARG A 479 16.34 4.73 -9.41
CA ARG A 479 15.08 5.49 -9.38
C ARG A 479 15.33 6.99 -9.24
N GLU A 480 14.25 7.74 -9.27
CA GLU A 480 14.22 9.19 -9.20
C GLU A 480 14.91 9.72 -7.92
N MET A 481 15.83 10.70 -8.05
CA MET A 481 16.67 11.21 -6.95
C MET A 481 15.88 11.93 -5.85
N TRP A 482 14.72 12.50 -6.19
CA TRP A 482 13.86 13.21 -5.24
C TRP A 482 13.10 12.26 -4.29
N ARG A 483 13.02 10.97 -4.60
CA ARG A 483 12.26 10.03 -3.75
C ARG A 483 12.85 9.90 -2.36
N PRO A 484 12.02 10.03 -1.30
CA PRO A 484 12.48 9.94 0.07
C PRO A 484 12.75 8.50 0.50
N PHE A 485 13.48 8.38 1.62
CA PHE A 485 13.63 7.13 2.36
C PHE A 485 12.99 7.22 3.73
N CYS A 486 12.82 6.09 4.37
CA CYS A 486 12.17 5.94 5.66
C CYS A 486 13.18 5.55 6.72
N PRO A 487 13.09 6.06 7.95
CA PRO A 487 13.86 5.55 9.06
C PRO A 487 13.25 4.30 9.66
N SER A 488 14.11 3.39 10.15
CA SER A 488 13.77 2.48 11.24
C SER A 488 14.60 2.86 12.46
N LEU A 489 13.97 2.96 13.63
CA LEU A 489 14.59 3.34 14.89
C LEU A 489 14.08 2.43 16.01
N ILE A 490 14.86 2.26 17.06
CA ILE A 490 14.39 1.49 18.22
C ILE A 490 13.24 2.24 18.91
N GLU A 491 12.29 1.49 19.45
CA GLU A 491 11.06 2.07 20.02
C GLU A 491 11.32 3.00 21.18
N GLU A 492 12.33 2.69 21.99
CA GLU A 492 12.67 3.39 23.22
C GLU A 492 13.01 4.88 23.02
N ILE A 493 13.54 5.22 21.83
CA ILE A 493 13.97 6.61 21.52
C ILE A 493 13.02 7.34 20.57
N LYS A 494 11.86 6.79 20.28
CA LYS A 494 10.95 7.39 19.27
C LYS A 494 10.60 8.85 19.60
N ASN A 495 10.41 9.16 20.87
CA ASN A 495 10.09 10.51 21.32
C ASN A 495 11.26 11.50 21.22
N ASP A 496 12.50 11.04 21.05
CA ASP A 496 13.66 11.93 20.86
C ASP A 496 13.70 12.51 19.45
N TYR A 497 13.14 11.80 18.47
CA TYR A 497 13.18 12.16 17.06
C TYR A 497 11.84 12.62 16.48
N ILE A 498 10.72 12.14 17.01
CA ILE A 498 9.40 12.29 16.39
C ILE A 498 8.48 13.12 17.28
N LEU A 499 7.77 14.06 16.69
CA LEU A 499 6.80 14.88 17.40
C LEU A 499 5.45 14.16 17.51
N ASN A 500 4.89 14.09 18.72
CA ASN A 500 3.56 13.53 19.00
C ASN A 500 3.33 12.13 18.40
N VAL A 501 4.38 11.28 18.43
CA VAL A 501 4.29 9.94 17.87
C VAL A 501 3.33 9.07 18.68
N LYS A 502 2.46 8.37 17.96
CA LYS A 502 1.57 7.32 18.47
C LYS A 502 2.13 5.96 18.01
N GLU A 503 1.38 5.23 17.21
CA GLU A 503 1.83 3.99 16.61
C GLU A 503 2.68 4.26 15.36
N ALA A 504 3.85 3.65 15.26
CA ALA A 504 4.78 3.85 14.15
C ALA A 504 5.51 2.56 13.71
N SER A 505 5.07 1.37 14.15
CA SER A 505 5.77 0.09 13.86
C SER A 505 5.65 -0.35 12.39
N LEU A 506 4.67 0.16 11.63
CA LEU A 506 4.26 -0.36 10.33
C LEU A 506 4.54 0.58 9.13
N MET A 507 5.22 1.71 9.33
CA MET A 507 5.48 2.72 8.27
C MET A 507 4.22 3.23 7.55
N THR A 508 3.10 3.35 8.23
CA THR A 508 1.80 3.72 7.66
C THR A 508 1.40 5.17 7.88
N VAL A 509 2.10 5.90 8.75
CA VAL A 509 1.81 7.29 9.12
C VAL A 509 3.05 8.16 8.93
N ALA A 510 2.87 9.36 8.37
CA ALA A 510 3.91 10.37 8.32
C ALA A 510 3.82 11.30 9.53
N TYR A 511 4.95 11.48 10.23
CA TYR A 511 5.09 12.30 11.41
C TYR A 511 6.07 13.44 11.19
N PRO A 512 5.88 14.63 11.79
CA PRO A 512 6.91 15.66 11.83
C PRO A 512 8.12 15.18 12.62
N MET A 513 9.32 15.36 12.06
CA MET A 513 10.57 15.11 12.78
C MET A 513 10.97 16.32 13.60
N LYS A 514 11.53 16.11 14.79
CA LYS A 514 12.10 17.20 15.60
C LYS A 514 13.22 17.91 14.86
N GLU A 515 13.21 19.22 14.90
CA GLU A 515 14.15 20.06 14.13
C GLU A 515 15.62 19.81 14.51
N SER A 516 15.87 19.55 15.80
CA SER A 516 17.21 19.24 16.31
C SER A 516 17.91 18.06 15.60
N ALA A 517 17.16 17.10 15.09
CA ALA A 517 17.71 15.91 14.44
C ALA A 517 17.70 15.99 12.89
N ARG A 518 16.98 16.95 12.29
CA ARG A 518 16.80 17.00 10.83
C ARG A 518 18.09 17.18 10.06
N LYS A 519 19.03 17.97 10.58
CA LYS A 519 20.30 18.27 9.90
C LYS A 519 21.21 17.04 9.82
N GLU A 520 21.32 16.30 10.92
CA GLU A 520 22.20 15.13 11.00
C GLU A 520 21.61 13.91 10.27
N LEU A 521 20.29 13.80 10.22
CA LEU A 521 19.56 12.70 9.61
C LEU A 521 18.86 13.10 8.29
N ALA A 522 19.38 14.06 7.56
CA ALA A 522 18.77 14.62 6.36
C ALA A 522 18.42 13.57 5.28
N ALA A 523 19.14 12.44 5.24
CA ALA A 523 18.90 11.37 4.27
C ALA A 523 17.52 10.69 4.41
N ILE A 524 16.89 10.78 5.59
CA ILE A 524 15.59 10.16 5.89
C ILE A 524 14.47 11.17 6.14
N VAL A 525 14.79 12.47 6.05
CA VAL A 525 13.79 13.53 6.21
C VAL A 525 13.21 13.91 4.86
N HIS A 526 11.89 13.99 4.76
CA HIS A 526 11.21 14.53 3.58
C HIS A 526 11.41 16.04 3.50
N ILE A 527 11.25 16.61 2.30
CA ILE A 527 11.45 18.05 2.08
C ILE A 527 10.53 18.91 2.97
N ASP A 528 9.36 18.40 3.34
CA ASP A 528 8.38 19.04 4.21
C ASP A 528 8.66 18.85 5.73
N GLY A 529 9.80 18.27 6.08
CA GLY A 529 10.20 18.04 7.47
C GLY A 529 9.51 16.83 8.13
N THR A 530 8.76 16.04 7.38
CA THR A 530 8.16 14.80 7.89
C THR A 530 9.05 13.58 7.64
N ILE A 531 8.80 12.52 8.40
CA ILE A 531 9.36 11.18 8.21
C ILE A 531 8.24 10.16 8.24
N ARG A 532 8.43 8.99 7.63
CA ARG A 532 7.55 7.83 7.76
C ARG A 532 8.29 6.73 8.51
N PRO A 533 8.27 6.78 9.85
CA PRO A 533 9.12 5.93 10.67
C PRO A 533 8.58 4.50 10.79
N GLN A 534 9.51 3.58 11.08
CA GLN A 534 9.25 2.32 11.72
C GLN A 534 9.90 2.33 13.10
N THR A 535 9.12 2.17 14.16
CA THR A 535 9.64 1.84 15.49
C THR A 535 9.84 0.34 15.59
N VAL A 536 11.03 -0.09 15.99
CA VAL A 536 11.42 -1.49 16.09
C VAL A 536 11.43 -1.91 17.56
N ASN A 537 10.53 -2.82 17.91
CA ASN A 537 10.42 -3.36 19.24
C ASN A 537 11.31 -4.60 19.40
N LYS A 538 11.97 -4.71 20.55
CA LYS A 538 12.89 -5.80 20.87
C LYS A 538 12.22 -7.17 20.93
N GLU A 539 10.95 -7.23 21.33
CA GLU A 539 10.22 -8.51 21.44
C GLU A 539 9.79 -9.03 20.06
N THR A 540 9.40 -8.13 19.15
CA THR A 540 8.86 -8.50 17.84
C THR A 540 9.92 -8.71 16.77
N ASN A 541 11.08 -8.01 16.86
CA ASN A 541 12.22 -8.21 15.97
C ASN A 541 13.55 -7.98 16.71
N PRO A 542 13.99 -8.93 17.57
CA PRO A 542 15.17 -8.77 18.41
C PRO A 542 16.46 -8.57 17.62
N LEU A 543 16.59 -9.23 16.47
CA LEU A 543 17.78 -9.17 15.63
C LEU A 543 17.95 -7.78 14.99
N TYR A 544 16.87 -7.25 14.42
CA TYR A 544 16.88 -5.93 13.80
C TYR A 544 17.01 -4.82 14.85
N HIS A 545 16.34 -4.96 15.99
CA HIS A 545 16.51 -4.05 17.12
C HIS A 545 17.96 -4.00 17.60
N SER A 546 18.61 -5.17 17.77
CA SER A 546 20.01 -5.28 18.17
C SER A 546 20.96 -4.58 17.20
N LEU A 547 20.74 -4.76 15.89
CA LEU A 547 21.50 -4.07 14.85
C LEU A 547 21.43 -2.55 15.03
N ILE A 548 20.21 -1.99 15.12
CA ILE A 548 20.00 -0.54 15.23
C ILE A 548 20.56 0.01 16.54
N ALA A 549 20.36 -0.70 17.65
CA ALA A 549 20.89 -0.30 18.96
C ALA A 549 22.43 -0.29 18.99
N ARG A 550 23.08 -1.28 18.33
CA ARG A 550 24.55 -1.34 18.22
C ARG A 550 25.10 -0.20 17.36
N LEU A 551 24.43 0.11 16.23
CA LEU A 551 24.79 1.25 15.42
C LEU A 551 24.68 2.55 16.22
N GLY A 552 23.62 2.71 17.01
CA GLY A 552 23.41 3.89 17.84
C GLY A 552 24.50 4.11 18.88
N LYS A 553 25.06 3.05 19.48
CA LYS A 553 26.20 3.15 20.40
C LYS A 553 27.47 3.71 19.75
N LYS A 554 27.58 3.61 18.44
CA LYS A 554 28.74 4.07 17.65
C LYS A 554 28.55 5.45 17.03
N THR A 555 27.30 5.78 16.70
CA THR A 555 26.97 6.97 15.93
C THR A 555 26.16 8.01 16.71
N ASN A 556 25.78 7.70 17.96
CA ASN A 556 24.83 8.46 18.79
C ASN A 556 23.40 8.52 18.22
N HIS A 557 23.11 7.77 17.14
CA HIS A 557 21.80 7.70 16.51
C HIS A 557 21.38 6.25 16.32
N SER A 558 20.47 5.74 17.14
CA SER A 558 19.88 4.41 16.96
C SER A 558 18.79 4.44 15.88
N VAL A 559 19.23 4.82 14.67
CA VAL A 559 18.38 5.02 13.47
C VAL A 559 19.11 4.49 12.24
N VAL A 560 18.39 3.81 11.36
CA VAL A 560 18.88 3.41 10.03
C VAL A 560 17.94 3.91 8.95
N LEU A 561 18.49 4.23 7.77
CA LEU A 561 17.71 4.33 6.55
C LEU A 561 17.27 2.93 6.14
N ASN A 562 15.95 2.73 5.98
CA ASN A 562 15.35 1.48 5.55
C ASN A 562 14.56 1.68 4.25
N THR A 563 14.84 0.83 3.27
CA THR A 563 14.06 0.74 2.03
C THR A 563 13.89 -0.71 1.60
N SER A 564 12.86 -0.99 0.80
CA SER A 564 12.57 -2.35 0.32
C SER A 564 13.73 -2.97 -0.44
N PHE A 565 13.97 -4.25 -0.20
CA PHE A 565 15.00 -5.00 -0.94
C PHE A 565 14.44 -5.43 -2.30
N ASN A 566 14.61 -4.58 -3.28
CA ASN A 566 14.27 -4.78 -4.69
C ASN A 566 14.91 -3.67 -5.52
N VAL A 567 15.00 -3.85 -6.83
CA VAL A 567 15.31 -2.79 -7.79
C VAL A 567 14.02 -2.17 -8.36
N LYS A 568 14.15 -1.12 -9.18
CA LYS A 568 13.02 -0.43 -9.80
C LYS A 568 12.13 -1.41 -10.60
N GLY A 569 10.83 -1.36 -10.38
CA GLY A 569 9.84 -2.14 -11.13
C GLY A 569 9.57 -3.55 -10.60
N GLU A 570 10.38 -4.05 -9.66
CA GLU A 570 10.19 -5.37 -9.06
C GLU A 570 9.42 -5.32 -7.72
N PRO A 571 8.70 -6.39 -7.36
CA PRO A 571 8.26 -6.63 -5.98
C PRO A 571 9.44 -6.77 -5.02
N ILE A 572 9.19 -6.62 -3.72
CA ILE A 572 10.18 -6.96 -2.67
C ILE A 572 10.63 -8.40 -2.88
N ILE A 573 11.94 -8.68 -2.74
CA ILE A 573 12.48 -10.04 -2.87
C ILE A 573 11.83 -10.97 -1.86
N CYS A 574 11.61 -12.23 -2.27
CA CYS A 574 10.96 -13.24 -1.44
C CYS A 574 11.96 -14.28 -0.91
N ASN A 575 12.85 -14.80 -1.77
CA ASN A 575 13.69 -15.94 -1.47
C ASN A 575 15.20 -15.64 -1.57
N PRO A 576 16.08 -16.52 -1.06
CA PRO A 576 17.53 -16.35 -1.08
C PRO A 576 18.15 -16.16 -2.46
N ARG A 577 17.64 -16.85 -3.50
CA ARG A 577 18.15 -16.68 -4.89
C ARG A 577 17.90 -15.29 -5.42
N GLU A 578 16.72 -14.71 -5.11
CA GLU A 578 16.38 -13.34 -5.49
C GLU A 578 17.23 -12.32 -4.73
N ALA A 579 17.56 -12.59 -3.47
CA ALA A 579 18.47 -11.76 -2.69
C ALA A 579 19.86 -11.71 -3.33
N LEU A 580 20.40 -12.86 -3.72
CA LEU A 580 21.68 -12.95 -4.44
C LEU A 580 21.62 -12.24 -5.79
N ARG A 581 20.57 -12.51 -6.60
CA ARG A 581 20.40 -11.83 -7.89
C ARG A 581 20.39 -10.31 -7.73
N SER A 582 19.59 -9.79 -6.79
CA SER A 582 19.50 -8.36 -6.54
C SER A 582 20.82 -7.80 -6.02
N PHE A 583 21.53 -8.51 -5.13
CA PHE A 583 22.82 -8.11 -4.59
C PHE A 583 23.89 -7.95 -5.68
N TYR A 584 24.04 -8.94 -6.56
CA TYR A 584 25.05 -8.89 -7.60
C TYR A 584 24.71 -7.94 -8.77
N SER A 585 23.44 -7.53 -8.91
CA SER A 585 22.98 -6.65 -10.00
C SER A 585 22.96 -5.16 -9.65
N ASN A 586 23.35 -4.75 -8.43
CA ASN A 586 23.31 -3.36 -8.00
C ASN A 586 24.52 -2.97 -7.15
N GLY A 587 24.54 -1.74 -6.62
CA GLY A 587 25.64 -1.14 -5.85
C GLY A 587 25.70 -1.47 -4.36
N LEU A 588 25.05 -2.54 -3.88
CA LEU A 588 25.16 -3.00 -2.49
C LEU A 588 26.60 -3.46 -2.18
N ASP A 589 27.10 -3.13 -0.99
CA ASP A 589 28.46 -3.49 -0.56
C ASP A 589 28.53 -4.88 0.06
N ALA A 590 27.49 -5.28 0.81
CA ALA A 590 27.38 -6.60 1.42
C ALA A 590 25.93 -7.07 1.44
N LEU A 591 25.73 -8.39 1.50
CA LEU A 591 24.44 -9.00 1.79
C LEU A 591 24.56 -9.85 3.05
N ILE A 592 23.68 -9.59 4.01
CA ILE A 592 23.57 -10.38 5.24
C ILE A 592 22.26 -11.16 5.17
N MET A 593 22.36 -12.46 5.11
CA MET A 593 21.25 -13.38 4.89
C MET A 593 21.32 -14.54 5.89
N GLY A 594 20.38 -14.58 6.85
CA GLY A 594 20.51 -15.43 8.02
C GLY A 594 21.83 -15.13 8.75
N ASP A 595 22.58 -16.18 9.05
CA ASP A 595 23.91 -16.09 9.67
C ASP A 595 25.06 -15.95 8.65
N PHE A 596 24.76 -15.65 7.39
CA PHE A 596 25.77 -15.60 6.34
C PHE A 596 26.00 -14.18 5.83
N ILE A 597 27.28 -13.84 5.62
CA ILE A 597 27.72 -12.60 4.97
C ILE A 597 28.26 -12.94 3.60
N ILE A 598 27.76 -12.26 2.59
CA ILE A 598 28.20 -12.35 1.20
C ILE A 598 28.79 -10.99 0.82
N ASN A 599 30.02 -10.98 0.34
CA ASN A 599 30.71 -9.81 -0.20
C ASN A 599 30.92 -9.98 -1.71
N LYS A 600 31.04 -8.87 -2.43
CA LYS A 600 31.45 -8.87 -3.84
C LYS A 600 32.92 -9.13 -3.98
#